data_e3ea36560edf67757f6f4083de856df3
#
_entry.id   e3ea36560edf67757f6f4083de856df3
#
_cell.length_a   1.000
_cell.length_b   1.000
_cell.length_c   1.000
_cell.angle_alpha   90.00
_cell.angle_beta   90.00
_cell.angle_gamma   90.00
#
_symmetry.space_group_name_H-M   'P 1'
#
loop_
_entity.id
_entity.type
_entity.pdbx_description
1 polymer ?
#
loop_
_entity_poly.entity_id
_entity_poly.type
_entity_poly.pdbx_seq_one_letter_code
_entity_poly.pdbx_strand_id
1 'polypeptide(L)'
;MNTVRVCGGVAAAIVAVSVPQVVVDDAVTAAPARVVLGVSQGKYSMGYGEVRPSTLTSNSMCANVISKIKWTSWGGAKARGHGVFCQSAGAEYRGEPIQRATLVAWDIGICGGKRSYRKLSIDGWKATNICRAY
;
A
#
# COMPACT_ATOMS: atom_id res chain seq x y z
N MET A 1 6.76 86.46 -45.48
CA MET A 1 5.86 86.31 -44.37
C MET A 1 5.26 84.93 -44.41
N ASN A 2 5.84 83.95 -43.76
CA ASN A 2 5.24 82.60 -43.67
C ASN A 2 5.70 81.98 -42.39
N THR A 3 4.75 81.82 -41.51
CA THR A 3 4.92 81.22 -40.21
C THR A 3 4.71 79.71 -40.36
N VAL A 4 5.77 78.90 -40.19
CA VAL A 4 5.68 77.42 -40.16
C VAL A 4 5.50 77.02 -38.73
N ARG A 5 4.34 76.35 -38.45
CA ARG A 5 4.09 75.71 -37.20
C ARG A 5 4.53 74.24 -37.26
N VAL A 6 5.49 73.87 -36.45
CA VAL A 6 5.96 72.51 -36.25
C VAL A 6 5.07 71.88 -35.18
N CYS A 7 4.29 70.85 -35.57
CA CYS A 7 3.59 70.02 -34.64
C CYS A 7 4.55 68.93 -34.12
N GLY A 8 4.85 69.00 -32.84
CA GLY A 8 5.58 67.95 -32.15
C GLY A 8 4.72 66.74 -31.86
N GLY A 9 5.00 65.64 -32.49
CA GLY A 9 4.37 64.35 -32.18
C GLY A 9 5.07 63.70 -30.98
N VAL A 10 4.34 63.51 -29.91
CA VAL A 10 4.78 62.75 -28.75
C VAL A 10 4.53 61.27 -29.04
N ALA A 11 5.60 60.53 -29.29
CA ALA A 11 5.53 59.06 -29.42
C ALA A 11 5.47 58.45 -28.02
N ALA A 12 4.32 57.93 -27.64
CA ALA A 12 4.18 57.12 -26.43
C ALA A 12 4.76 55.70 -26.69
N ALA A 13 5.89 55.37 -26.07
CA ALA A 13 6.41 54.03 -26.05
C ALA A 13 5.63 53.16 -25.08
N ILE A 14 4.87 52.19 -25.62
CA ILE A 14 4.19 51.16 -24.81
C ILE A 14 5.23 50.12 -24.51
N VAL A 15 5.67 50.06 -23.24
CA VAL A 15 6.53 48.97 -22.76
C VAL A 15 5.61 47.78 -22.45
N ALA A 16 5.63 46.76 -23.32
CA ALA A 16 4.97 45.51 -23.08
C ALA A 16 5.75 44.71 -22.00
N VAL A 17 5.23 44.66 -20.79
CA VAL A 17 5.78 43.83 -19.72
C VAL A 17 5.29 42.41 -19.99
N SER A 18 6.16 41.55 -20.52
CA SER A 18 5.93 40.11 -20.63
C SER A 18 6.05 39.50 -19.24
N VAL A 19 4.90 39.14 -18.65
CA VAL A 19 4.87 38.35 -17.43
C VAL A 19 5.16 36.91 -17.82
N PRO A 20 6.22 36.27 -17.28
CA PRO A 20 6.41 34.82 -17.51
C PRO A 20 5.27 34.08 -16.84
N GLN A 21 4.45 33.36 -17.66
CA GLN A 21 3.48 32.43 -17.14
C GLN A 21 4.24 31.22 -16.61
N VAL A 22 4.30 31.09 -15.29
CA VAL A 22 4.74 29.88 -14.63
C VAL A 22 3.66 28.82 -14.84
N VAL A 23 3.86 27.92 -15.79
CA VAL A 23 3.07 26.70 -15.89
C VAL A 23 3.47 25.86 -14.70
N VAL A 24 2.66 25.87 -13.66
CA VAL A 24 2.72 24.85 -12.61
C VAL A 24 2.19 23.57 -13.24
N ASP A 25 3.10 22.70 -13.67
CA ASP A 25 2.75 21.30 -13.94
C ASP A 25 2.25 20.74 -12.61
N ASP A 26 0.92 20.65 -12.46
CA ASP A 26 0.31 19.79 -11.47
C ASP A 26 0.70 18.36 -11.81
N ALA A 27 1.89 17.95 -11.36
CA ALA A 27 2.26 16.57 -11.33
C ALA A 27 1.23 15.88 -10.41
N VAL A 28 0.22 15.26 -11.02
CA VAL A 28 -0.72 14.37 -10.34
C VAL A 28 0.14 13.26 -9.77
N THR A 29 0.55 13.42 -8.51
CA THR A 29 1.27 12.40 -7.77
C THR A 29 0.30 11.23 -7.60
N ALA A 30 0.42 10.24 -8.49
CA ALA A 30 -0.36 9.02 -8.38
C ALA A 30 -0.15 8.46 -6.97
N ALA A 31 -1.25 8.26 -6.23
CA ALA A 31 -1.18 7.68 -4.89
C ALA A 31 -0.35 6.39 -4.97
N PRO A 32 0.60 6.15 -4.04
CA PRO A 32 1.44 4.98 -4.08
C PRO A 32 0.57 3.72 -4.15
N ALA A 33 0.84 2.84 -5.11
CA ALA A 33 0.06 1.63 -5.31
C ALA A 33 0.02 0.85 -4.00
N ARG A 34 -1.20 0.56 -3.51
CA ARG A 34 -1.40 -0.16 -2.26
C ARG A 34 -0.78 -1.55 -2.36
N VAL A 35 0.05 -1.90 -1.39
CA VAL A 35 0.65 -3.23 -1.29
C VAL A 35 -0.35 -4.16 -0.61
N VAL A 36 -0.62 -5.32 -1.19
CA VAL A 36 -1.48 -6.36 -0.63
C VAL A 36 -0.64 -7.55 -0.13
N LEU A 37 -1.23 -8.47 0.62
CA LEU A 37 -0.58 -9.67 1.12
C LEU A 37 -0.80 -10.85 0.14
N GLY A 38 0.16 -11.11 -0.75
CA GLY A 38 0.07 -12.22 -1.69
C GLY A 38 -1.16 -12.21 -2.60
N VAL A 39 -1.62 -13.41 -2.94
CA VAL A 39 -2.87 -13.66 -3.67
C VAL A 39 -3.75 -14.63 -2.89
N SER A 40 -5.05 -14.66 -3.19
CA SER A 40 -5.96 -15.66 -2.62
C SER A 40 -5.40 -17.08 -2.77
N GLN A 41 -5.41 -17.84 -1.69
CA GLN A 41 -4.85 -19.19 -1.62
C GLN A 41 -5.92 -20.26 -1.90
N GLY A 42 -7.11 -19.87 -2.36
CA GLY A 42 -8.21 -20.76 -2.70
C GLY A 42 -9.55 -20.27 -2.16
N LYS A 43 -10.60 -21.03 -2.43
CA LYS A 43 -12.00 -20.67 -2.13
C LYS A 43 -12.24 -20.29 -0.66
N TYR A 44 -11.55 -20.94 0.26
CA TYR A 44 -11.76 -20.76 1.71
C TYR A 44 -10.64 -19.95 2.37
N SER A 45 -9.77 -19.32 1.57
CA SER A 45 -8.74 -18.44 2.10
C SER A 45 -9.31 -17.08 2.45
N MET A 46 -8.76 -16.45 3.49
CA MET A 46 -9.10 -15.10 3.91
C MET A 46 -7.81 -14.30 4.15
N GLY A 47 -7.87 -13.01 3.86
CA GLY A 47 -6.79 -12.05 4.12
C GLY A 47 -5.70 -11.99 3.04
N TYR A 48 -5.52 -13.04 2.27
CA TYR A 48 -4.61 -13.02 1.13
C TYR A 48 -5.20 -12.17 -0.01
N GLY A 49 -4.36 -11.31 -0.61
CA GLY A 49 -4.80 -10.33 -1.60
C GLY A 49 -5.38 -9.04 -1.01
N GLU A 50 -5.39 -8.88 0.29
CA GLU A 50 -5.89 -7.72 1.01
C GLU A 50 -4.76 -6.83 1.56
N VAL A 51 -5.10 -5.57 1.86
CA VAL A 51 -4.22 -4.60 2.52
C VAL A 51 -4.42 -4.69 4.03
N ARG A 52 -3.35 -5.01 4.78
CA ARG A 52 -3.39 -5.12 6.25
C ARG A 52 -4.53 -6.02 6.77
N PRO A 53 -4.63 -7.27 6.32
CA PRO A 53 -5.71 -8.14 6.76
C PRO A 53 -5.71 -8.33 8.27
N SER A 54 -6.88 -8.33 8.90
CA SER A 54 -7.05 -8.61 10.33
C SER A 54 -7.17 -10.11 10.65
N THR A 55 -7.42 -10.91 9.62
CA THR A 55 -7.51 -12.38 9.71
C THR A 55 -6.78 -12.99 8.53
N LEU A 56 -6.12 -14.10 8.75
CA LEU A 56 -5.37 -14.83 7.74
C LEU A 56 -5.63 -16.33 7.89
N THR A 57 -6.01 -16.95 6.80
CA THR A 57 -6.15 -18.42 6.70
C THR A 57 -6.10 -18.87 5.25
N SER A 58 -5.55 -20.05 5.00
CA SER A 58 -5.53 -20.66 3.66
C SER A 58 -6.77 -21.53 3.40
N ASN A 59 -7.43 -22.05 4.43
CA ASN A 59 -8.49 -23.06 4.28
C ASN A 59 -9.62 -22.97 5.32
N SER A 60 -9.66 -21.92 6.14
CA SER A 60 -10.64 -21.70 7.21
C SER A 60 -10.69 -22.78 8.33
N MET A 61 -9.69 -23.67 8.36
CA MET A 61 -9.57 -24.63 9.48
C MET A 61 -8.89 -23.93 10.67
N CYS A 62 -9.42 -24.12 11.88
CA CYS A 62 -8.93 -23.46 13.10
C CYS A 62 -7.39 -23.55 13.26
N ALA A 63 -6.80 -24.70 12.96
CA ALA A 63 -5.35 -24.87 13.02
C ALA A 63 -4.55 -23.92 12.11
N ASN A 64 -5.18 -23.33 11.11
CA ASN A 64 -4.55 -22.45 10.13
C ASN A 64 -5.12 -21.02 10.16
N VAL A 65 -5.93 -20.69 11.18
CA VAL A 65 -6.49 -19.34 11.31
C VAL A 65 -5.67 -18.52 12.28
N ILE A 66 -5.23 -17.35 11.81
CA ILE A 66 -4.67 -16.29 12.65
C ILE A 66 -5.64 -15.13 12.59
N SER A 67 -6.10 -14.67 13.74
CA SER A 67 -7.06 -13.57 13.85
C SER A 67 -6.52 -12.42 14.68
N LYS A 68 -7.26 -11.32 14.74
CA LYS A 68 -6.90 -10.11 15.49
C LYS A 68 -5.51 -9.58 15.11
N ILE A 69 -5.14 -9.70 13.85
CA ILE A 69 -3.85 -9.25 13.36
C ILE A 69 -3.80 -7.72 13.39
N LYS A 70 -2.77 -7.21 14.05
CA LYS A 70 -2.40 -5.79 14.06
C LYS A 70 -1.05 -5.64 13.39
N TRP A 71 -1.00 -4.90 12.30
CA TRP A 71 0.22 -4.61 11.56
C TRP A 71 0.91 -3.38 12.15
N THR A 72 2.13 -3.55 12.61
CA THR A 72 2.98 -2.48 13.15
C THR A 72 3.77 -1.76 12.06
N SER A 73 4.01 -2.41 10.91
CA SER A 73 4.57 -1.80 9.71
C SER A 73 3.92 -2.36 8.46
N TRP A 74 3.82 -1.55 7.39
CA TRP A 74 3.23 -1.94 6.12
C TRP A 74 3.68 -1.03 4.97
N GLY A 75 3.79 -1.58 3.77
CA GLY A 75 4.12 -0.82 2.55
C GLY A 75 5.62 -0.66 2.30
N GLY A 76 6.46 -0.83 3.30
CA GLY A 76 7.92 -0.84 3.18
C GLY A 76 8.47 -2.21 2.80
N ALA A 77 9.80 -2.37 2.82
CA ALA A 77 10.47 -3.62 2.44
C ALA A 77 9.99 -4.84 3.24
N LYS A 78 9.57 -4.63 4.49
CA LYS A 78 8.98 -5.66 5.37
C LYS A 78 7.73 -5.12 6.05
N ALA A 79 6.67 -5.92 6.06
CA ALA A 79 5.53 -5.74 6.95
C ALA A 79 5.69 -6.65 8.17
N ARG A 80 5.34 -6.13 9.34
CA ARG A 80 5.37 -6.87 10.60
C ARG A 80 4.02 -6.77 11.27
N GLY A 81 3.53 -7.87 11.81
CA GLY A 81 2.24 -7.92 12.48
C GLY A 81 2.22 -8.96 13.58
N HIS A 82 1.25 -8.84 14.45
CA HIS A 82 0.98 -9.77 15.54
C HIS A 82 -0.50 -10.11 15.56
N GLY A 83 -0.81 -11.36 15.78
CA GLY A 83 -2.16 -11.87 15.92
C GLY A 83 -2.24 -12.97 16.95
N VAL A 84 -3.32 -13.73 16.91
CA VAL A 84 -3.52 -14.91 17.74
C VAL A 84 -3.96 -16.08 16.87
N PHE A 85 -3.43 -17.27 17.16
CA PHE A 85 -3.90 -18.50 16.54
C PHE A 85 -5.31 -18.84 17.03
N CYS A 86 -6.10 -19.45 16.18
CA CYS A 86 -7.38 -20.00 16.59
C CYS A 86 -7.15 -21.08 17.66
N GLN A 87 -7.89 -20.97 18.75
CA GLN A 87 -7.90 -21.97 19.81
C GLN A 87 -9.04 -22.95 19.55
N SER A 88 -8.75 -24.25 19.55
CA SER A 88 -9.81 -25.26 19.43
C SER A 88 -10.65 -25.33 20.70
N ALA A 89 -11.92 -25.74 20.58
CA ALA A 89 -12.79 -25.89 21.73
C ALA A 89 -12.22 -26.85 22.80
N GLY A 90 -11.48 -27.88 22.37
CA GLY A 90 -10.82 -28.79 23.31
C GLY A 90 -9.66 -28.12 24.07
N ALA A 91 -8.88 -27.26 23.41
CA ALA A 91 -7.82 -26.50 24.07
C ALA A 91 -8.40 -25.47 25.05
N GLU A 92 -9.47 -24.78 24.63
CA GLU A 92 -10.19 -23.83 25.49
C GLU A 92 -10.77 -24.54 26.74
N TYR A 93 -11.42 -25.69 26.57
CA TYR A 93 -11.95 -26.48 27.67
C TYR A 93 -10.87 -26.92 28.67
N ARG A 94 -9.65 -27.22 28.19
CA ARG A 94 -8.51 -27.58 29.06
C ARG A 94 -7.82 -26.35 29.68
N GLY A 95 -8.28 -25.12 29.39
CA GLY A 95 -7.67 -23.89 29.87
C GLY A 95 -6.28 -23.62 29.29
N GLU A 96 -5.98 -24.13 28.10
CA GLU A 96 -4.70 -23.87 27.42
C GLU A 96 -4.58 -22.38 27.07
N PRO A 97 -3.37 -21.78 27.18
CA PRO A 97 -3.19 -20.38 26.85
C PRO A 97 -3.36 -20.14 25.34
N ILE A 98 -3.95 -18.97 24.98
CA ILE A 98 -4.04 -18.53 23.59
C ILE A 98 -2.63 -18.29 23.05
N GLN A 99 -2.30 -18.93 21.93
CA GLN A 99 -1.01 -18.78 21.29
C GLN A 99 -0.98 -17.51 20.44
N ARG A 100 0.08 -16.74 20.57
CA ARG A 100 0.33 -15.54 19.79
C ARG A 100 1.05 -15.90 18.51
N ALA A 101 0.74 -15.18 17.42
CA ALA A 101 1.37 -15.30 16.13
C ALA A 101 2.17 -14.02 15.82
N THR A 102 3.40 -14.18 15.35
CA THR A 102 4.21 -13.09 14.79
C THR A 102 4.32 -13.30 13.29
N LEU A 103 3.92 -12.29 12.51
CA LEU A 103 3.92 -12.35 11.05
C LEU A 103 4.98 -11.39 10.50
N VAL A 104 5.74 -11.85 9.53
CA VAL A 104 6.65 -11.02 8.75
C VAL A 104 6.41 -11.31 7.27
N ALA A 105 6.06 -10.26 6.51
CA ALA A 105 5.92 -10.35 5.06
C ALA A 105 6.97 -9.47 4.36
N TRP A 106 7.50 -9.94 3.24
CA TRP A 106 8.54 -9.23 2.48
C TRP A 106 8.57 -9.63 1.02
N ASP A 107 9.58 -9.15 0.29
CA ASP A 107 9.76 -9.42 -1.13
C ASP A 107 8.60 -8.86 -1.96
N ILE A 108 8.53 -7.52 -2.03
CA ILE A 108 7.49 -6.82 -2.80
C ILE A 108 7.71 -7.08 -4.30
N GLY A 109 6.65 -7.49 -4.98
CA GLY A 109 6.59 -7.68 -6.43
C GLY A 109 5.16 -7.71 -6.92
N ILE A 110 4.95 -8.18 -8.15
CA ILE A 110 3.61 -8.30 -8.74
C ILE A 110 3.10 -9.71 -8.55
N CYS A 111 1.91 -9.85 -7.97
CA CYS A 111 1.17 -11.11 -7.81
C CYS A 111 -0.27 -10.91 -8.30
N GLY A 112 -0.70 -11.70 -9.27
CA GLY A 112 -2.06 -11.59 -9.81
C GLY A 112 -2.41 -10.16 -10.28
N GLY A 113 -1.45 -9.44 -10.86
CA GLY A 113 -1.63 -8.08 -11.34
C GLY A 113 -1.60 -6.99 -10.24
N LYS A 114 -1.37 -7.35 -8.97
CA LYS A 114 -1.32 -6.41 -7.86
C LYS A 114 0.09 -6.35 -7.26
N ARG A 115 0.48 -5.17 -6.76
CA ARG A 115 1.69 -5.01 -5.97
C ARG A 115 1.50 -5.69 -4.62
N SER A 116 2.32 -6.70 -4.32
CA SER A 116 2.11 -7.61 -3.18
C SER A 116 3.40 -7.97 -2.48
N TYR A 117 3.32 -8.28 -1.19
CA TYR A 117 4.34 -9.10 -0.53
C TYR A 117 4.24 -10.53 -1.03
N ARG A 118 5.33 -11.10 -1.49
CA ARG A 118 5.38 -12.43 -2.10
C ARG A 118 5.77 -13.53 -1.14
N LYS A 119 6.34 -13.18 0.01
CA LYS A 119 6.81 -14.11 1.04
C LYS A 119 6.21 -13.75 2.39
N LEU A 120 5.86 -14.77 3.16
CA LEU A 120 5.32 -14.67 4.51
C LEU A 120 6.00 -15.70 5.41
N SER A 121 6.41 -15.29 6.60
CA SER A 121 6.80 -16.16 7.70
C SER A 121 5.89 -15.90 8.89
N ILE A 122 5.52 -16.97 9.59
CA ILE A 122 4.71 -16.95 10.80
C ILE A 122 5.52 -17.64 11.90
N ASP A 123 5.76 -16.94 13.02
CA ASP A 123 6.55 -17.42 14.18
C ASP A 123 7.95 -17.96 13.83
N GLY A 124 8.57 -17.38 12.81
CA GLY A 124 9.89 -17.84 12.35
C GLY A 124 9.87 -19.15 11.55
N TRP A 125 8.68 -19.69 11.23
CA TRP A 125 8.58 -20.85 10.35
C TRP A 125 9.19 -20.53 8.98
N LYS A 126 9.54 -21.58 8.25
CA LYS A 126 10.08 -21.45 6.90
C LYS A 126 9.18 -20.55 6.06
N ALA A 127 9.79 -19.56 5.41
CA ALA A 127 9.09 -18.63 4.55
C ALA A 127 8.29 -19.35 3.46
N THR A 128 7.01 -19.01 3.35
CA THR A 128 6.11 -19.51 2.31
C THR A 128 5.99 -18.47 1.20
N ASN A 129 6.01 -18.94 -0.05
CA ASN A 129 5.69 -18.09 -1.20
C ASN A 129 4.16 -17.97 -1.30
N ILE A 130 3.65 -16.77 -1.05
CA ILE A 130 2.21 -16.46 -1.09
C ILE A 130 1.77 -15.76 -2.37
N CYS A 131 2.64 -15.72 -3.38
CA CYS A 131 2.35 -15.20 -4.72
C CYS A 131 1.70 -16.23 -5.64
N ARG A 132 1.63 -17.50 -5.21
CA ARG A 132 0.98 -18.59 -5.95
C ARG A 132 -0.22 -19.07 -5.15
N ALA A 133 -1.36 -19.24 -5.82
CA ALA A 133 -2.49 -19.97 -5.27
C ALA A 133 -2.15 -21.48 -5.26
N TYR A 134 -2.64 -22.20 -4.26
CA TYR A 134 -2.56 -23.66 -4.17
C TYR A 134 -3.75 -24.31 -4.87
#